data_2f78cb8e04c757c3e7f9eeb48ba9939a
#
_entry.id   2f78cb8e04c757c3e7f9eeb48ba9939a
#
_cell.length_a   1.000
_cell.length_b   1.000
_cell.length_c   1.000
_cell.angle_alpha   90.00
_cell.angle_beta   90.00
_cell.angle_gamma   90.00
#
_symmetry.space_group_name_H-M   'P 1'
#
loop_
_entity.id
_entity.type
_entity.pdbx_description
1 polymer ?
#
loop_
_entity_poly.entity_id
_entity_poly.type
_entity_poly.pdbx_seq_one_letter_code
_entity_poly.pdbx_strand_id
1 'polypeptide(L)'
;MDSDASELFSDCGSDDRDSSTSEPCSSDDLSFTPAAAAGIHRLLLSCAAEASDGPISSLVAELESPKASVGSLRRAAMELRLLAKHNPDGRIRIGASGAVRPLVSLLSHADPLVQEHGVTALLNLSICDENKAIMVEAGAIRPLVRALKSAASPAARENAACALLRLSQLDSTAAAAVGHAGAIPLLVSLLETGGARGKKDAATALYTLCSGARENRLRAVEAGAVRPLLDLMSDPESGMVDKAAYLLHSLVGSAEGRSATVKEGGISVLVEMVEVGTSRQKEIAILSLLQICDDNAVYRTMVAREGAIPPLVALSQPNASPKLKTKKYTYGRYD
;
A
#
# COMPACT_ATOMS: atom_id res chain seq x y z
N MET A 1 -18.12 -8.87 -6.17
CA MET A 1 -16.79 -8.37 -6.60
C MET A 1 -16.10 -7.55 -5.50
N ASP A 2 -16.81 -6.68 -4.81
CA ASP A 2 -16.18 -5.85 -3.78
C ASP A 2 -15.67 -6.63 -2.56
N SER A 3 -16.29 -7.78 -2.21
CA SER A 3 -15.83 -8.62 -1.11
C SER A 3 -14.49 -9.32 -1.42
N ASP A 4 -14.34 -9.89 -2.64
CA ASP A 4 -13.13 -10.63 -3.01
C ASP A 4 -11.92 -9.71 -3.22
N ALA A 5 -12.16 -8.50 -3.75
CA ALA A 5 -11.14 -7.47 -3.86
C ALA A 5 -10.77 -6.91 -2.47
N SER A 6 -11.75 -6.68 -1.59
CA SER A 6 -11.53 -6.19 -0.23
C SER A 6 -10.64 -7.13 0.58
N GLU A 7 -10.86 -8.46 0.52
CA GLU A 7 -9.98 -9.44 1.17
C GLU A 7 -8.55 -9.40 0.63
N LEU A 8 -8.38 -9.30 -0.71
CA LEU A 8 -7.07 -9.29 -1.35
C LEU A 8 -6.23 -8.06 -0.95
N PHE A 9 -6.88 -6.92 -0.73
CA PHE A 9 -6.22 -5.65 -0.40
C PHE A 9 -6.30 -5.28 1.09
N SER A 10 -6.95 -6.08 1.96
CA SER A 10 -7.03 -5.82 3.40
C SER A 10 -5.73 -6.12 4.14
N ASP A 11 -4.88 -7.00 3.59
CA ASP A 11 -3.66 -7.46 4.25
C ASP A 11 -2.48 -6.48 4.01
N CYS A 12 -2.52 -5.35 4.72
CA CYS A 12 -1.36 -4.50 4.97
C CYS A 12 -0.75 -4.93 6.30
N GLY A 13 -0.31 -6.20 6.36
CA GLY A 13 0.32 -6.79 7.54
C GLY A 13 1.72 -6.24 7.73
N SER A 14 2.01 -5.78 8.93
CA SER A 14 3.35 -5.58 9.44
C SER A 14 4.03 -6.94 9.58
N ASP A 15 4.55 -7.49 8.49
CA ASP A 15 5.51 -8.60 8.54
C ASP A 15 6.86 -8.02 9.01
N ASP A 16 6.96 -7.85 10.32
CA ASP A 16 8.21 -7.56 11.00
C ASP A 16 9.00 -8.87 11.16
N ARG A 17 9.69 -9.31 10.13
CA ARG A 17 10.86 -10.17 10.31
C ARG A 17 12.05 -9.25 10.55
N ASP A 18 12.28 -8.99 11.84
CA ASP A 18 13.56 -8.54 12.35
C ASP A 18 14.57 -9.65 12.05
N SER A 19 15.41 -9.44 11.03
CA SER A 19 16.55 -10.32 10.76
C SER A 19 17.64 -10.02 11.80
N SER A 20 17.49 -10.57 13.02
CA SER A 20 18.56 -10.68 13.97
C SER A 20 19.31 -11.98 13.72
N THR A 21 20.49 -11.87 13.09
CA THR A 21 21.50 -12.93 13.06
C THR A 21 21.87 -13.28 14.50
N SER A 22 21.59 -14.52 14.88
CA SER A 22 22.01 -15.12 16.14
C SER A 22 23.45 -15.58 16.02
N GLU A 23 24.37 -14.97 16.78
CA GLU A 23 25.63 -15.56 17.14
C GLU A 23 25.56 -16.20 18.54
N PRO A 24 26.28 -17.33 18.80
CA PRO A 24 26.11 -18.10 20.02
C PRO A 24 26.86 -17.49 21.19
N CYS A 25 26.19 -17.44 22.36
CA CYS A 25 26.73 -16.99 23.64
C CYS A 25 27.73 -17.97 24.23
N SER A 26 28.86 -17.44 24.70
CA SER A 26 29.68 -18.08 25.77
C SER A 26 29.78 -17.14 26.99
N SER A 27 29.34 -17.69 28.13
CA SER A 27 29.67 -17.47 29.54
C SER A 27 29.86 -16.07 30.14
N ASP A 28 29.03 -15.83 31.16
CA ASP A 28 29.31 -15.16 32.45
C ASP A 28 30.02 -13.79 32.47
N ASP A 29 29.23 -12.76 32.26
CA ASP A 29 29.36 -11.49 32.95
C ASP A 29 27.98 -10.80 32.97
N LEU A 30 27.54 -10.30 34.16
CA LEU A 30 26.25 -9.58 34.33
C LEU A 30 26.27 -8.20 33.68
N SER A 31 27.03 -8.01 32.60
CA SER A 31 26.96 -6.85 31.71
C SER A 31 25.88 -7.12 30.69
N PHE A 32 24.74 -6.49 30.87
CA PHE A 32 23.67 -6.50 29.85
C PHE A 32 24.24 -6.09 28.49
N THR A 33 24.02 -6.94 27.48
CA THR A 33 24.34 -6.56 26.10
C THR A 33 23.57 -5.28 25.74
N PRO A 34 24.09 -4.44 24.83
CA PRO A 34 23.36 -3.25 24.37
C PRO A 34 21.93 -3.56 23.90
N ALA A 35 21.71 -4.74 23.31
CA ALA A 35 20.40 -5.19 22.89
C ALA A 35 19.48 -5.52 24.08
N ALA A 36 19.99 -6.16 25.15
CA ALA A 36 19.23 -6.43 26.37
C ALA A 36 18.90 -5.15 27.14
N ALA A 37 19.85 -4.22 27.25
CA ALA A 37 19.61 -2.90 27.83
C ALA A 37 18.54 -2.10 27.08
N ALA A 38 18.57 -2.11 25.75
CA ALA A 38 17.55 -1.51 24.91
C ALA A 38 16.18 -2.21 25.06
N GLY A 39 16.16 -3.54 25.24
CA GLY A 39 14.95 -4.30 25.54
C GLY A 39 14.32 -3.95 26.89
N ILE A 40 15.13 -3.83 27.94
CA ILE A 40 14.68 -3.42 29.27
C ILE A 40 14.15 -1.99 29.23
N HIS A 41 14.89 -1.06 28.62
CA HIS A 41 14.41 0.33 28.49
C HIS A 41 13.05 0.41 27.77
N ARG A 42 12.90 -0.36 26.70
CA ARG A 42 11.64 -0.50 25.94
C ARG A 42 10.48 -0.99 26.80
N LEU A 43 10.75 -2.03 27.61
CA LEU A 43 9.74 -2.60 28.52
C LEU A 43 9.35 -1.58 29.60
N LEU A 44 10.31 -0.93 30.21
CA LEU A 44 10.06 0.09 31.24
C LEU A 44 9.27 1.29 30.68
N LEU A 45 9.60 1.75 29.46
CA LEU A 45 8.89 2.83 28.81
C LEU A 45 7.45 2.43 28.47
N SER A 46 7.23 1.19 27.99
CA SER A 46 5.89 0.66 27.72
C SER A 46 5.05 0.61 29.00
N CYS A 47 5.59 0.02 30.09
CA CYS A 47 4.90 -0.04 31.37
C CYS A 47 4.61 1.36 31.96
N ALA A 48 5.57 2.29 31.85
CA ALA A 48 5.37 3.65 32.35
C ALA A 48 4.30 4.40 31.50
N ALA A 49 4.30 4.19 30.18
CA ALA A 49 3.28 4.77 29.30
C ALA A 49 1.88 4.20 29.53
N GLU A 50 1.77 2.92 29.92
CA GLU A 50 0.48 2.34 30.35
C GLU A 50 -0.03 2.96 31.65
N ALA A 51 0.87 3.30 32.57
CA ALA A 51 0.52 3.86 33.88
C ALA A 51 0.14 5.35 33.83
N SER A 52 0.70 6.14 32.88
CA SER A 52 0.44 7.58 32.80
C SER A 52 0.81 8.17 31.42
N ASP A 53 0.29 9.39 31.12
CA ASP A 53 0.63 10.13 29.91
C ASP A 53 1.97 10.92 30.03
N GLY A 54 2.57 10.94 31.21
CA GLY A 54 3.79 11.70 31.49
C GLY A 54 4.95 11.40 30.52
N PRO A 55 5.29 10.13 30.25
CA PRO A 55 6.35 9.77 29.31
C PRO A 55 6.06 10.25 27.87
N ILE A 56 4.83 10.12 27.39
CA ILE A 56 4.42 10.58 26.06
C ILE A 56 4.54 12.10 25.96
N SER A 57 4.02 12.84 26.95
CA SER A 57 4.08 14.30 27.00
C SER A 57 5.52 14.80 27.05
N SER A 58 6.41 14.12 27.77
CA SER A 58 7.83 14.46 27.81
C SER A 58 8.51 14.28 26.45
N LEU A 59 8.20 13.19 25.73
CA LEU A 59 8.75 12.96 24.39
C LEU A 59 8.22 13.98 23.38
N VAL A 60 6.95 14.36 23.47
CA VAL A 60 6.36 15.42 22.63
C VAL A 60 7.04 16.76 22.89
N ALA A 61 7.22 17.16 24.15
CA ALA A 61 7.90 18.39 24.52
C ALA A 61 9.37 18.41 24.01
N GLU A 62 10.04 17.25 24.00
CA GLU A 62 11.38 17.12 23.43
C GLU A 62 11.38 17.33 21.90
N LEU A 63 10.40 16.78 21.17
CA LEU A 63 10.27 17.00 19.72
C LEU A 63 9.96 18.46 19.37
N GLU A 64 9.22 19.17 20.21
CA GLU A 64 8.84 20.58 20.02
C GLU A 64 9.92 21.57 20.48
N SER A 65 10.92 21.09 21.22
CA SER A 65 11.96 21.96 21.76
C SER A 65 12.84 22.57 20.66
N PRO A 66 12.93 23.88 20.54
CA PRO A 66 13.81 24.55 19.56
C PRO A 66 15.29 24.32 19.83
N LYS A 67 15.65 23.82 21.02
CA LYS A 67 17.01 23.48 21.44
C LYS A 67 17.32 22.00 21.36
N ALA A 68 16.39 21.19 20.83
CA ALA A 68 16.58 19.76 20.73
C ALA A 68 17.78 19.44 19.83
N SER A 69 18.68 18.61 20.34
CA SER A 69 19.75 18.06 19.52
C SER A 69 19.23 17.00 18.54
N VAL A 70 19.97 16.75 17.45
CA VAL A 70 19.62 15.66 16.52
C VAL A 70 19.54 14.32 17.25
N GLY A 71 20.41 14.08 18.22
CA GLY A 71 20.39 12.88 19.05
C GLY A 71 19.12 12.75 19.90
N SER A 72 18.64 13.85 20.49
CA SER A 72 17.41 13.85 21.27
C SER A 72 16.18 13.66 20.37
N LEU A 73 16.13 14.30 19.20
CA LEU A 73 15.07 14.11 18.22
C LEU A 73 14.99 12.65 17.73
N ARG A 74 16.14 12.03 17.41
CA ARG A 74 16.20 10.61 17.04
C ARG A 74 15.63 9.72 18.14
N ARG A 75 16.06 9.94 19.39
CA ARG A 75 15.61 9.16 20.54
C ARG A 75 14.11 9.31 20.75
N ALA A 76 13.60 10.54 20.83
CA ALA A 76 12.18 10.79 21.07
C ALA A 76 11.28 10.21 19.96
N ALA A 77 11.67 10.38 18.69
CA ALA A 77 10.94 9.82 17.56
C ALA A 77 10.98 8.27 17.56
N MET A 78 12.13 7.67 17.90
CA MET A 78 12.28 6.23 18.03
C MET A 78 11.41 5.66 19.16
N GLU A 79 11.38 6.30 20.32
CA GLU A 79 10.58 5.86 21.46
C GLU A 79 9.07 5.95 21.16
N LEU A 80 8.59 7.04 20.57
CA LEU A 80 7.20 7.16 20.11
C LEU A 80 6.85 6.12 19.05
N ARG A 81 7.75 5.86 18.09
CA ARG A 81 7.60 4.79 17.09
C ARG A 81 7.41 3.43 17.74
N LEU A 82 8.23 3.10 18.75
CA LEU A 82 8.18 1.81 19.46
C LEU A 82 6.92 1.67 20.31
N LEU A 83 6.52 2.71 21.02
CA LEU A 83 5.25 2.73 21.76
C LEU A 83 4.06 2.53 20.82
N ALA A 84 4.02 3.24 19.70
CA ALA A 84 2.96 3.11 18.71
C ALA A 84 2.95 1.72 18.04
N LYS A 85 4.10 1.03 17.92
CA LYS A 85 4.20 -0.28 17.28
C LYS A 85 3.49 -1.37 18.10
N HIS A 86 3.78 -1.43 19.39
CA HIS A 86 3.43 -2.56 20.24
C HIS A 86 2.18 -2.34 21.11
N ASN A 87 1.71 -1.11 21.27
CA ASN A 87 0.60 -0.78 22.16
C ASN A 87 -0.56 -0.11 21.40
N PRO A 88 -1.71 -0.80 21.18
CA PRO A 88 -2.89 -0.20 20.54
C PRO A 88 -3.43 1.03 21.27
N ASP A 89 -3.56 0.96 22.59
CA ASP A 89 -4.03 2.09 23.40
C ASP A 89 -3.02 3.23 23.39
N GLY A 90 -1.73 2.89 23.36
CA GLY A 90 -0.64 3.85 23.18
C GLY A 90 -0.75 4.66 21.89
N ARG A 91 -1.23 4.07 20.79
CA ARG A 91 -1.46 4.79 19.52
C ARG A 91 -2.49 5.91 19.69
N ILE A 92 -3.62 5.61 20.35
CA ILE A 92 -4.69 6.60 20.61
C ILE A 92 -4.15 7.72 21.49
N ARG A 93 -3.47 7.38 22.57
CA ARG A 93 -2.89 8.35 23.52
C ARG A 93 -1.81 9.23 22.88
N ILE A 94 -0.92 8.66 22.06
CA ILE A 94 0.08 9.41 21.31
C ILE A 94 -0.60 10.36 20.29
N GLY A 95 -1.62 9.90 19.58
CA GLY A 95 -2.40 10.75 18.68
C GLY A 95 -3.05 11.93 19.40
N ALA A 96 -3.70 11.67 20.55
CA ALA A 96 -4.37 12.69 21.37
C ALA A 96 -3.41 13.65 22.09
N SER A 97 -2.14 13.24 22.31
CA SER A 97 -1.15 14.08 23.02
C SER A 97 -0.60 15.26 22.22
N GLY A 98 -1.00 15.41 20.96
CA GLY A 98 -0.43 16.44 20.06
C GLY A 98 0.84 16.02 19.33
N ALA A 99 1.34 14.80 19.50
CA ALA A 99 2.58 14.28 18.90
C ALA A 99 2.59 14.31 17.37
N VAL A 100 1.41 14.28 16.72
CA VAL A 100 1.30 14.16 15.25
C VAL A 100 1.98 15.33 14.53
N ARG A 101 1.76 16.58 14.97
CA ARG A 101 2.35 17.75 14.32
C ARG A 101 3.87 17.78 14.38
N PRO A 102 4.52 17.62 15.55
CA PRO A 102 5.98 17.54 15.61
C PRO A 102 6.53 16.34 14.82
N LEU A 103 5.88 15.16 14.84
CA LEU A 103 6.29 14.03 14.01
C LEU A 103 6.21 14.35 12.51
N VAL A 104 5.18 15.06 12.04
CA VAL A 104 5.06 15.50 10.65
C VAL A 104 6.20 16.45 10.27
N SER A 105 6.65 17.33 11.19
CA SER A 105 7.78 18.23 10.93
C SER A 105 9.10 17.49 10.72
N LEU A 106 9.30 16.35 11.39
CA LEU A 106 10.50 15.52 11.24
C LEU A 106 10.67 14.94 9.83
N LEU A 107 9.59 14.81 9.05
CA LEU A 107 9.65 14.28 7.68
C LEU A 107 10.46 15.17 6.73
N SER A 108 10.72 16.41 7.11
CA SER A 108 11.55 17.35 6.35
C SER A 108 12.95 17.56 6.99
N HIS A 109 13.28 16.80 8.03
CA HIS A 109 14.55 16.91 8.72
C HIS A 109 15.71 16.38 7.84
N ALA A 110 16.87 17.03 7.89
CA ALA A 110 18.03 16.65 7.08
C ALA A 110 18.65 15.30 7.49
N ASP A 111 18.47 14.90 8.74
CA ASP A 111 19.00 13.64 9.26
C ASP A 111 18.11 12.46 8.83
N PRO A 112 18.67 11.44 8.12
CA PRO A 112 17.89 10.33 7.59
C PRO A 112 17.21 9.46 8.67
N LEU A 113 17.84 9.29 9.84
CA LEU A 113 17.27 8.49 10.93
C LEU A 113 16.12 9.20 11.62
N VAL A 114 16.22 10.53 11.81
CA VAL A 114 15.10 11.34 12.32
C VAL A 114 13.91 11.25 11.38
N GLN A 115 14.16 11.39 10.07
CA GLN A 115 13.12 11.27 9.05
C GLN A 115 12.49 9.88 9.06
N GLU A 116 13.28 8.81 9.08
CA GLU A 116 12.80 7.43 9.09
C GLU A 116 11.97 7.10 10.33
N HIS A 117 12.42 7.52 11.52
CA HIS A 117 11.66 7.31 12.75
C HIS A 117 10.35 8.10 12.73
N GLY A 118 10.35 9.34 12.23
CA GLY A 118 9.13 10.14 12.07
C GLY A 118 8.12 9.50 11.14
N VAL A 119 8.56 9.08 9.93
CA VAL A 119 7.70 8.38 8.97
C VAL A 119 7.12 7.09 9.57
N THR A 120 7.98 6.29 10.22
CA THR A 120 7.53 5.01 10.78
C THR A 120 6.61 5.19 11.99
N ALA A 121 6.83 6.22 12.82
CA ALA A 121 5.92 6.56 13.91
C ALA A 121 4.53 6.93 13.36
N LEU A 122 4.47 7.79 12.34
CA LEU A 122 3.21 8.16 11.68
C LEU A 122 2.53 6.94 11.03
N LEU A 123 3.29 6.05 10.38
CA LEU A 123 2.75 4.79 9.87
C LEU A 123 2.10 3.98 10.99
N ASN A 124 2.77 3.78 12.12
CA ASN A 124 2.22 3.02 13.24
C ASN A 124 0.97 3.69 13.83
N LEU A 125 0.96 5.02 13.93
CA LEU A 125 -0.22 5.78 14.38
C LEU A 125 -1.41 5.65 13.43
N SER A 126 -1.16 5.58 12.12
CA SER A 126 -2.21 5.45 11.09
C SER A 126 -2.94 4.11 11.09
N ILE A 127 -2.51 3.14 11.90
CA ILE A 127 -3.22 1.87 12.14
C ILE A 127 -4.56 2.13 12.85
N CYS A 128 -4.63 3.18 13.67
CA CYS A 128 -5.82 3.58 14.40
C CYS A 128 -6.61 4.60 13.57
N ASP A 129 -7.91 4.36 13.39
CA ASP A 129 -8.77 5.21 12.55
C ASP A 129 -8.91 6.62 13.10
N GLU A 130 -8.97 6.77 14.42
CA GLU A 130 -9.03 8.06 15.10
C GLU A 130 -7.82 8.94 14.75
N ASN A 131 -6.65 8.34 14.65
CA ASN A 131 -5.43 9.05 14.32
C ASN A 131 -5.35 9.48 12.85
N LYS A 132 -6.03 8.78 11.93
CA LYS A 132 -6.01 9.14 10.50
C LYS A 132 -6.59 10.53 10.28
N ALA A 133 -7.71 10.85 10.93
CA ALA A 133 -8.32 12.19 10.87
C ALA A 133 -7.36 13.26 11.40
N ILE A 134 -6.75 13.02 12.59
CA ILE A 134 -5.77 13.94 13.20
C ILE A 134 -4.57 14.16 12.27
N MET A 135 -4.08 13.10 11.61
CA MET A 135 -2.95 13.19 10.66
C MET A 135 -3.30 14.00 9.41
N VAL A 136 -4.52 13.83 8.86
CA VAL A 136 -4.99 14.60 7.70
C VAL A 136 -5.12 16.07 8.08
N GLU A 137 -5.73 16.41 9.21
CA GLU A 137 -5.86 17.77 9.75
C GLU A 137 -4.50 18.41 10.06
N ALA A 138 -3.54 17.63 10.54
CA ALA A 138 -2.16 18.09 10.76
C ALA A 138 -1.36 18.28 9.45
N GLY A 139 -1.97 17.99 8.28
CA GLY A 139 -1.36 18.18 6.98
C GLY A 139 -0.29 17.14 6.62
N ALA A 140 -0.35 15.91 7.15
CA ALA A 140 0.65 14.86 6.96
C ALA A 140 0.81 14.40 5.50
N ILE A 141 -0.23 14.52 4.65
CA ILE A 141 -0.24 13.97 3.29
C ILE A 141 0.95 14.50 2.46
N ARG A 142 1.12 15.82 2.33
CA ARG A 142 2.20 16.40 1.52
C ARG A 142 3.61 16.05 2.03
N PRO A 143 3.91 16.12 3.34
CA PRO A 143 5.18 15.64 3.88
C PRO A 143 5.45 14.15 3.60
N LEU A 144 4.43 13.28 3.72
CA LEU A 144 4.55 11.86 3.38
C LEU A 144 4.82 11.64 1.88
N VAL A 145 4.16 12.39 0.99
CA VAL A 145 4.47 12.34 -0.46
C VAL A 145 5.90 12.78 -0.74
N ARG A 146 6.41 13.82 -0.05
CA ARG A 146 7.83 14.20 -0.17
C ARG A 146 8.75 13.08 0.33
N ALA A 147 8.44 12.45 1.47
CA ALA A 147 9.22 11.34 1.98
C ALA A 147 9.22 10.14 1.01
N LEU A 148 8.07 9.80 0.41
CA LEU A 148 7.97 8.79 -0.63
C LEU A 148 8.88 9.11 -1.83
N LYS A 149 8.99 10.38 -2.22
CA LYS A 149 9.82 10.83 -3.35
C LYS A 149 11.32 10.82 -3.03
N SER A 150 11.72 11.30 -1.86
CA SER A 150 13.09 11.73 -1.62
C SER A 150 13.72 11.27 -0.31
N ALA A 151 13.05 10.39 0.46
CA ALA A 151 13.67 9.84 1.66
C ALA A 151 14.94 9.05 1.30
N ALA A 152 16.00 9.25 2.06
CA ALA A 152 17.29 8.58 1.83
C ALA A 152 17.19 7.06 2.07
N SER A 153 16.36 6.63 3.02
CA SER A 153 16.14 5.23 3.36
C SER A 153 15.05 4.62 2.47
N PRO A 154 15.30 3.48 1.81
CA PRO A 154 14.26 2.71 1.12
C PRO A 154 13.08 2.35 2.06
N ALA A 155 13.38 1.95 3.31
CA ALA A 155 12.37 1.66 4.32
C ALA A 155 11.48 2.88 4.61
N ALA A 156 12.03 4.08 4.71
CA ALA A 156 11.24 5.30 4.89
C ALA A 156 10.32 5.57 3.70
N ARG A 157 10.76 5.31 2.45
CA ARG A 157 9.92 5.45 1.25
C ARG A 157 8.76 4.47 1.26
N GLU A 158 9.02 3.19 1.53
CA GLU A 158 7.98 2.16 1.62
C GLU A 158 7.00 2.45 2.77
N ASN A 159 7.49 2.86 3.94
CA ASN A 159 6.66 3.24 5.07
C ASN A 159 5.80 4.48 4.78
N ALA A 160 6.31 5.44 4.01
CA ALA A 160 5.52 6.59 3.57
C ALA A 160 4.40 6.18 2.61
N ALA A 161 4.66 5.24 1.67
CA ALA A 161 3.63 4.68 0.79
C ALA A 161 2.52 3.99 1.60
N CYS A 162 2.89 3.17 2.58
CA CYS A 162 1.94 2.46 3.45
C CYS A 162 1.14 3.45 4.33
N ALA A 163 1.76 4.50 4.86
CA ALA A 163 1.05 5.55 5.61
C ALA A 163 0.04 6.29 4.71
N LEU A 164 0.41 6.64 3.48
CA LEU A 164 -0.49 7.27 2.50
C LEU A 164 -1.65 6.35 2.13
N LEU A 165 -1.41 5.04 1.95
CA LEU A 165 -2.47 4.05 1.77
C LEU A 165 -3.47 4.10 2.92
N ARG A 166 -3.00 4.05 4.17
CA ARG A 166 -3.88 4.07 5.34
C ARG A 166 -4.68 5.36 5.45
N LEU A 167 -4.07 6.52 5.17
CA LEU A 167 -4.78 7.79 5.14
C LEU A 167 -5.84 7.83 4.04
N SER A 168 -5.58 7.24 2.86
CA SER A 168 -6.55 7.17 1.77
C SER A 168 -7.75 6.26 2.07
N GLN A 169 -7.66 5.40 3.08
CA GLN A 169 -8.75 4.55 3.56
C GLN A 169 -9.71 5.27 4.52
N LEU A 170 -9.39 6.48 4.95
CA LEU A 170 -10.26 7.26 5.86
C LEU A 170 -11.59 7.59 5.18
N ASP A 171 -11.53 8.27 4.03
CA ASP A 171 -12.68 8.64 3.22
C ASP A 171 -12.26 9.03 1.80
N SER A 172 -13.24 9.29 0.94
CA SER A 172 -13.02 9.70 -0.45
C SER A 172 -12.30 11.04 -0.58
N THR A 173 -12.45 11.95 0.38
CA THR A 173 -11.79 13.26 0.39
C THR A 173 -10.30 13.09 0.67
N ALA A 174 -9.93 12.26 1.64
CA ALA A 174 -8.54 11.94 1.94
C ALA A 174 -7.88 11.21 0.75
N ALA A 175 -8.58 10.26 0.12
CA ALA A 175 -8.10 9.57 -1.08
C ALA A 175 -7.86 10.55 -2.24
N ALA A 176 -8.78 11.50 -2.48
CA ALA A 176 -8.61 12.55 -3.47
C ALA A 176 -7.42 13.46 -3.13
N ALA A 177 -7.27 13.87 -1.86
CA ALA A 177 -6.15 14.69 -1.40
C ALA A 177 -4.79 14.02 -1.62
N VAL A 178 -4.67 12.70 -1.35
CA VAL A 178 -3.46 11.91 -1.63
C VAL A 178 -3.16 11.87 -3.13
N GLY A 179 -4.17 11.65 -3.97
CA GLY A 179 -4.01 11.69 -5.44
C GLY A 179 -3.56 13.06 -5.94
N HIS A 180 -4.20 14.15 -5.47
CA HIS A 180 -3.85 15.53 -5.84
C HIS A 180 -2.47 15.96 -5.32
N ALA A 181 -2.01 15.40 -4.21
CA ALA A 181 -0.67 15.68 -3.69
C ALA A 181 0.46 15.07 -4.53
N GLY A 182 0.14 14.29 -5.58
CA GLY A 182 1.10 13.70 -6.50
C GLY A 182 1.67 12.36 -6.03
N ALA A 183 0.96 11.62 -5.18
CA ALA A 183 1.40 10.31 -4.72
C ALA A 183 1.41 9.25 -5.84
N ILE A 184 0.45 9.32 -6.78
CA ILE A 184 0.21 8.26 -7.78
C ILE A 184 1.44 7.97 -8.64
N PRO A 185 2.12 8.93 -9.30
CA PRO A 185 3.32 8.63 -10.08
C PRO A 185 4.45 8.01 -9.25
N LEU A 186 4.56 8.40 -7.99
CA LEU A 186 5.58 7.86 -7.08
C LEU A 186 5.24 6.42 -6.65
N LEU A 187 3.96 6.11 -6.45
CA LEU A 187 3.49 4.76 -6.18
C LEU A 187 3.67 3.85 -7.40
N VAL A 188 3.45 4.36 -8.62
CA VAL A 188 3.74 3.61 -9.86
C VAL A 188 5.25 3.32 -9.97
N SER A 189 6.11 4.30 -9.69
CA SER A 189 7.56 4.06 -9.64
C SER A 189 7.95 3.04 -8.56
N LEU A 190 7.31 3.07 -7.39
CA LEU A 190 7.55 2.08 -6.34
C LEU A 190 7.04 0.68 -6.72
N LEU A 191 5.93 0.59 -7.46
CA LEU A 191 5.42 -0.67 -8.01
C LEU A 191 6.42 -1.30 -8.99
N GLU A 192 7.10 -0.49 -9.78
CA GLU A 192 8.09 -0.93 -10.76
C GLU A 192 9.43 -1.32 -10.11
N THR A 193 9.97 -0.46 -9.26
CA THR A 193 11.36 -0.54 -8.77
C THR A 193 11.52 -0.97 -7.32
N GLY A 194 10.43 -1.04 -6.56
CA GLY A 194 10.46 -1.38 -5.13
C GLY A 194 10.79 -2.83 -4.83
N GLY A 195 11.12 -3.12 -3.58
CA GLY A 195 11.20 -4.50 -3.07
C GLY A 195 9.80 -5.14 -3.00
N ALA A 196 9.75 -6.44 -2.69
CA ALA A 196 8.48 -7.20 -2.66
C ALA A 196 7.40 -6.52 -1.78
N ARG A 197 7.77 -6.02 -0.60
CA ARG A 197 6.88 -5.27 0.28
C ARG A 197 6.44 -3.96 -0.36
N GLY A 198 7.38 -3.17 -0.88
CA GLY A 198 7.09 -1.88 -1.51
C GLY A 198 6.14 -2.02 -2.70
N LYS A 199 6.32 -3.04 -3.54
CA LYS A 199 5.42 -3.37 -4.65
C LYS A 199 4.02 -3.75 -4.16
N LYS A 200 3.92 -4.58 -3.11
CA LYS A 200 2.63 -4.97 -2.49
C LYS A 200 1.89 -3.74 -1.95
N ASP A 201 2.56 -2.90 -1.18
CA ASP A 201 1.99 -1.69 -0.58
C ASP A 201 1.59 -0.67 -1.66
N ALA A 202 2.44 -0.48 -2.69
CA ALA A 202 2.14 0.41 -3.81
C ALA A 202 0.91 -0.06 -4.62
N ALA A 203 0.81 -1.36 -4.94
CA ALA A 203 -0.35 -1.91 -5.63
C ALA A 203 -1.64 -1.72 -4.82
N THR A 204 -1.57 -1.96 -3.50
CA THR A 204 -2.71 -1.79 -2.59
C THR A 204 -3.12 -0.31 -2.51
N ALA A 205 -2.15 0.61 -2.39
CA ALA A 205 -2.42 2.05 -2.37
C ALA A 205 -3.04 2.54 -3.70
N LEU A 206 -2.49 2.12 -4.83
CA LEU A 206 -3.03 2.46 -6.15
C LEU A 206 -4.45 1.93 -6.34
N TYR A 207 -4.73 0.69 -5.91
CA TYR A 207 -6.07 0.13 -5.97
C TYR A 207 -7.05 0.97 -5.14
N THR A 208 -6.72 1.28 -3.88
CA THR A 208 -7.56 2.11 -2.99
C THR A 208 -7.81 3.49 -3.60
N LEU A 209 -6.78 4.14 -4.14
CA LEU A 209 -6.88 5.47 -4.75
C LEU A 209 -7.70 5.47 -6.05
N CYS A 210 -7.61 4.39 -6.84
CA CYS A 210 -8.27 4.28 -8.14
C CYS A 210 -9.71 3.77 -8.05
N SER A 211 -10.08 2.97 -7.03
CA SER A 211 -11.40 2.35 -6.90
C SER A 211 -12.53 3.38 -6.80
N GLY A 212 -12.34 4.48 -6.09
CA GLY A 212 -13.36 5.50 -5.85
C GLY A 212 -13.29 6.73 -6.75
N ALA A 213 -12.18 6.96 -7.48
CA ALA A 213 -11.93 8.24 -8.14
C ALA A 213 -11.46 8.07 -9.60
N ARG A 214 -12.32 8.49 -10.55
CA ARG A 214 -11.97 8.47 -11.98
C ARG A 214 -10.67 9.24 -12.28
N GLU A 215 -10.49 10.40 -11.66
CA GLU A 215 -9.28 11.21 -11.86
C GLU A 215 -8.01 10.49 -11.42
N ASN A 216 -8.06 9.72 -10.34
CA ASN A 216 -6.91 8.94 -9.88
C ASN A 216 -6.60 7.81 -10.85
N ARG A 217 -7.62 7.17 -11.46
CA ARG A 217 -7.40 6.18 -12.54
C ARG A 217 -6.69 6.80 -13.73
N LEU A 218 -7.12 7.98 -14.18
CA LEU A 218 -6.44 8.69 -15.28
C LEU A 218 -4.98 9.01 -14.93
N ARG A 219 -4.73 9.56 -13.74
CA ARG A 219 -3.36 9.82 -13.26
C ARG A 219 -2.50 8.56 -13.22
N ALA A 220 -3.07 7.42 -12.83
CA ALA A 220 -2.33 6.14 -12.80
C ALA A 220 -1.98 5.65 -14.22
N VAL A 221 -2.92 5.76 -15.15
CA VAL A 221 -2.67 5.44 -16.58
C VAL A 221 -1.64 6.39 -17.17
N GLU A 222 -1.76 7.69 -16.97
CA GLU A 222 -0.80 8.72 -17.41
C GLU A 222 0.60 8.50 -16.82
N ALA A 223 0.67 8.02 -15.58
CA ALA A 223 1.93 7.67 -14.91
C ALA A 223 2.54 6.35 -15.41
N GLY A 224 1.89 5.64 -16.35
CA GLY A 224 2.40 4.40 -16.93
C GLY A 224 2.16 3.15 -16.08
N ALA A 225 1.14 3.13 -15.21
CA ALA A 225 0.88 2.00 -14.32
C ALA A 225 0.59 0.68 -15.06
N VAL A 226 0.12 0.72 -16.31
CA VAL A 226 -0.30 -0.47 -17.06
C VAL A 226 0.86 -1.43 -17.28
N ARG A 227 2.03 -0.95 -17.71
CA ARG A 227 3.18 -1.81 -18.04
C ARG A 227 3.67 -2.63 -16.84
N PRO A 228 3.99 -2.03 -15.68
CA PRO A 228 4.43 -2.80 -14.51
C PRO A 228 3.34 -3.76 -13.98
N LEU A 229 2.06 -3.47 -14.18
CA LEU A 229 0.98 -4.39 -13.84
C LEU A 229 0.98 -5.62 -14.74
N LEU A 230 1.14 -5.46 -16.05
CA LEU A 230 1.25 -6.57 -16.99
C LEU A 230 2.47 -7.44 -16.71
N ASP A 231 3.60 -6.81 -16.37
CA ASP A 231 4.82 -7.54 -16.00
C ASP A 231 4.61 -8.38 -14.73
N LEU A 232 3.91 -7.84 -13.71
CA LEU A 232 3.56 -8.59 -12.48
C LEU A 232 2.52 -9.69 -12.73
N MET A 233 1.61 -9.52 -13.68
CA MET A 233 0.64 -10.54 -14.07
C MET A 233 1.28 -11.70 -14.82
N SER A 234 2.35 -11.44 -15.57
CA SER A 234 3.12 -12.44 -16.32
C SER A 234 4.17 -13.16 -15.47
N ASP A 235 4.35 -12.79 -14.20
CA ASP A 235 5.30 -13.41 -13.27
C ASP A 235 4.58 -14.06 -12.08
N PRO A 236 4.26 -15.38 -12.17
CA PRO A 236 3.60 -16.10 -11.08
C PRO A 236 4.41 -16.11 -9.77
N GLU A 237 5.74 -16.08 -9.85
CA GLU A 237 6.62 -16.11 -8.69
C GLU A 237 6.60 -14.79 -7.91
N SER A 238 6.13 -13.70 -8.52
CA SER A 238 5.98 -12.43 -7.84
C SER A 238 4.98 -12.46 -6.68
N GLY A 239 4.04 -13.43 -6.67
CA GLY A 239 2.92 -13.48 -5.74
C GLY A 239 1.96 -12.29 -5.87
N MET A 240 2.06 -11.51 -6.97
CA MET A 240 1.32 -10.27 -7.18
C MET A 240 0.27 -10.36 -8.30
N VAL A 241 0.17 -11.51 -8.98
CA VAL A 241 -0.71 -11.71 -10.16
C VAL A 241 -2.14 -11.23 -9.89
N ASP A 242 -2.75 -11.68 -8.80
CA ASP A 242 -4.14 -11.33 -8.47
C ASP A 242 -4.28 -9.83 -8.20
N LYS A 243 -3.38 -9.24 -7.38
CA LYS A 243 -3.42 -7.81 -7.09
C LYS A 243 -3.25 -6.95 -8.33
N ALA A 244 -2.30 -7.31 -9.19
CA ALA A 244 -2.05 -6.61 -10.44
C ALA A 244 -3.26 -6.70 -11.38
N ALA A 245 -3.88 -7.88 -11.50
CA ALA A 245 -5.06 -8.07 -12.34
C ALA A 245 -6.28 -7.26 -11.86
N TYR A 246 -6.54 -7.21 -10.55
CA TYR A 246 -7.63 -6.39 -10.00
C TYR A 246 -7.38 -4.89 -10.19
N LEU A 247 -6.14 -4.43 -10.01
CA LEU A 247 -5.80 -3.04 -10.27
C LEU A 247 -5.93 -2.71 -11.77
N LEU A 248 -5.43 -3.57 -12.66
CA LEU A 248 -5.60 -3.41 -14.11
C LEU A 248 -7.09 -3.34 -14.48
N HIS A 249 -7.93 -4.24 -13.93
CA HIS A 249 -9.37 -4.21 -14.12
C HIS A 249 -10.00 -2.87 -13.73
N SER A 250 -9.55 -2.27 -12.62
CA SER A 250 -10.00 -0.92 -12.23
C SER A 250 -9.61 0.13 -13.25
N LEU A 251 -8.39 0.05 -13.84
CA LEU A 251 -7.91 1.02 -14.83
C LEU A 251 -8.64 0.90 -16.18
N VAL A 252 -8.92 -0.33 -16.65
CA VAL A 252 -9.66 -0.55 -17.92
C VAL A 252 -11.12 -0.10 -17.85
N GLY A 253 -11.64 0.25 -16.69
CA GLY A 253 -12.91 0.96 -16.53
C GLY A 253 -12.93 2.34 -17.23
N SER A 254 -11.77 2.91 -17.59
CA SER A 254 -11.66 4.14 -18.38
C SER A 254 -11.27 3.85 -19.83
N ALA A 255 -11.64 4.73 -20.78
CA ALA A 255 -11.25 4.61 -22.19
C ALA A 255 -9.72 4.65 -22.36
N GLU A 256 -9.07 5.53 -21.60
CA GLU A 256 -7.62 5.71 -21.57
C GLU A 256 -6.92 4.45 -21.06
N GLY A 257 -7.47 3.83 -20.00
CA GLY A 257 -6.95 2.56 -19.47
C GLY A 257 -7.11 1.41 -20.46
N ARG A 258 -8.24 1.31 -21.15
CA ARG A 258 -8.43 0.32 -22.23
C ARG A 258 -7.40 0.49 -23.34
N SER A 259 -7.25 1.73 -23.83
CA SER A 259 -6.29 2.04 -24.90
C SER A 259 -4.85 1.74 -24.49
N ALA A 260 -4.45 2.14 -23.28
CA ALA A 260 -3.12 1.85 -22.74
C ALA A 260 -2.88 0.34 -22.60
N THR A 261 -3.85 -0.41 -22.07
CA THR A 261 -3.75 -1.86 -21.89
C THR A 261 -3.56 -2.57 -23.25
N VAL A 262 -4.34 -2.19 -24.27
CA VAL A 262 -4.19 -2.77 -25.60
C VAL A 262 -2.83 -2.41 -26.22
N LYS A 263 -2.39 -1.16 -26.10
CA LYS A 263 -1.12 -0.68 -26.61
C LYS A 263 0.08 -1.41 -26.00
N GLU A 264 0.01 -1.69 -24.69
CA GLU A 264 1.08 -2.37 -23.94
C GLU A 264 1.02 -3.92 -24.06
N GLY A 265 0.15 -4.46 -24.91
CA GLY A 265 0.05 -5.91 -25.13
C GLY A 265 -0.78 -6.68 -24.08
N GLY A 266 -1.62 -5.98 -23.32
CA GLY A 266 -2.39 -6.58 -22.24
C GLY A 266 -3.44 -7.61 -22.71
N ILE A 267 -3.84 -7.61 -23.99
CA ILE A 267 -4.78 -8.64 -24.51
C ILE A 267 -4.15 -10.03 -24.39
N SER A 268 -2.90 -10.23 -24.78
CA SER A 268 -2.26 -11.56 -24.70
C SER A 268 -2.12 -12.03 -23.26
N VAL A 269 -1.70 -11.15 -22.34
CA VAL A 269 -1.59 -11.47 -20.90
C VAL A 269 -2.96 -11.88 -20.31
N LEU A 270 -4.03 -11.16 -20.67
CA LEU A 270 -5.38 -11.47 -20.18
C LEU A 270 -5.91 -12.77 -20.79
N VAL A 271 -5.65 -13.07 -22.07
CA VAL A 271 -6.04 -14.31 -22.73
C VAL A 271 -5.31 -15.50 -22.10
N GLU A 272 -4.00 -15.39 -21.89
CA GLU A 272 -3.21 -16.41 -21.18
C GLU A 272 -3.77 -16.66 -19.77
N MET A 273 -4.11 -15.61 -19.04
CA MET A 273 -4.72 -15.73 -17.71
C MET A 273 -6.10 -16.44 -17.76
N VAL A 274 -6.90 -16.24 -18.81
CA VAL A 274 -8.16 -17.01 -19.03
C VAL A 274 -7.86 -18.48 -19.27
N GLU A 275 -6.77 -18.80 -19.95
CA GLU A 275 -6.42 -20.17 -20.33
C GLU A 275 -5.84 -20.97 -19.15
N VAL A 276 -4.81 -20.44 -18.47
CA VAL A 276 -4.05 -21.20 -17.48
C VAL A 276 -4.23 -20.72 -16.04
N GLY A 277 -4.85 -19.56 -15.80
CA GLY A 277 -5.01 -18.98 -14.48
C GLY A 277 -5.94 -19.76 -13.54
N THR A 278 -5.90 -19.40 -12.26
CA THR A 278 -6.86 -19.88 -11.25
C THR A 278 -8.29 -19.44 -11.58
N SER A 279 -9.29 -20.00 -10.93
CA SER A 279 -10.70 -19.60 -11.15
C SER A 279 -10.93 -18.11 -10.91
N ARG A 280 -10.26 -17.51 -9.92
CA ARG A 280 -10.31 -16.09 -9.60
C ARG A 280 -9.63 -15.24 -10.69
N GLN A 281 -8.46 -15.67 -11.16
CA GLN A 281 -7.72 -15.01 -12.24
C GLN A 281 -8.50 -15.06 -13.54
N LYS A 282 -9.08 -16.19 -13.90
CA LYS A 282 -9.94 -16.34 -15.07
C LYS A 282 -11.14 -15.38 -15.02
N GLU A 283 -11.79 -15.28 -13.86
CA GLU A 283 -12.92 -14.37 -13.69
C GLU A 283 -12.54 -12.92 -13.94
N ILE A 284 -11.47 -12.42 -13.28
CA ILE A 284 -11.05 -11.01 -13.42
C ILE A 284 -10.53 -10.70 -14.83
N ALA A 285 -9.84 -11.67 -15.47
CA ALA A 285 -9.37 -11.53 -16.84
C ALA A 285 -10.53 -11.43 -17.83
N ILE A 286 -11.56 -12.28 -17.70
CA ILE A 286 -12.77 -12.22 -18.53
C ILE A 286 -13.47 -10.87 -18.38
N LEU A 287 -13.63 -10.40 -17.15
CA LEU A 287 -14.26 -9.10 -16.89
C LEU A 287 -13.48 -7.94 -17.48
N SER A 288 -12.15 -8.01 -17.42
CA SER A 288 -11.27 -7.00 -18.03
C SER A 288 -11.37 -7.03 -19.56
N LEU A 289 -11.36 -8.23 -20.17
CA LEU A 289 -11.55 -8.37 -21.62
C LEU A 289 -12.93 -7.89 -22.08
N LEU A 290 -14.00 -8.13 -21.28
CA LEU A 290 -15.33 -7.60 -21.58
C LEU A 290 -15.33 -6.07 -21.62
N GLN A 291 -14.73 -5.40 -20.61
CA GLN A 291 -14.62 -3.94 -20.61
C GLN A 291 -13.77 -3.41 -21.78
N ILE A 292 -12.68 -4.10 -22.14
CA ILE A 292 -11.83 -3.73 -23.29
C ILE A 292 -12.62 -3.83 -24.59
N CYS A 293 -13.44 -4.90 -24.75
CA CYS A 293 -14.24 -5.15 -25.94
C CYS A 293 -15.51 -4.29 -26.05
N ASP A 294 -15.90 -3.62 -24.94
CA ASP A 294 -17.11 -2.82 -24.90
C ASP A 294 -17.06 -1.71 -25.97
N ASP A 295 -18.10 -1.62 -26.81
CA ASP A 295 -18.25 -0.68 -27.90
C ASP A 295 -17.06 -0.58 -28.88
N ASN A 296 -16.16 -1.58 -28.93
CA ASN A 296 -14.98 -1.56 -29.79
C ASN A 296 -14.80 -2.84 -30.62
N ALA A 297 -15.24 -2.81 -31.90
CA ALA A 297 -15.13 -3.94 -32.83
C ALA A 297 -13.66 -4.33 -33.14
N VAL A 298 -12.74 -3.35 -33.14
CA VAL A 298 -11.31 -3.62 -33.40
C VAL A 298 -10.73 -4.44 -32.24
N TYR A 299 -11.03 -4.04 -31.00
CA TYR A 299 -10.52 -4.77 -29.85
C TYR A 299 -11.14 -6.19 -29.74
N ARG A 300 -12.41 -6.34 -30.08
CA ARG A 300 -13.05 -7.68 -30.20
C ARG A 300 -12.31 -8.58 -31.20
N THR A 301 -11.95 -8.03 -32.37
CA THR A 301 -11.18 -8.76 -33.37
C THR A 301 -9.78 -9.12 -32.87
N MET A 302 -9.11 -8.22 -32.15
CA MET A 302 -7.80 -8.49 -31.56
C MET A 302 -7.87 -9.63 -30.53
N VAL A 303 -8.84 -9.59 -29.61
CA VAL A 303 -9.09 -10.63 -28.60
C VAL A 303 -9.39 -11.99 -29.25
N ALA A 304 -10.22 -12.01 -30.31
CA ALA A 304 -10.50 -13.23 -31.05
C ALA A 304 -9.25 -13.81 -31.73
N ARG A 305 -8.42 -12.95 -32.35
CA ARG A 305 -7.16 -13.36 -33.01
C ARG A 305 -6.11 -13.86 -32.03
N GLU A 306 -6.10 -13.34 -30.81
CA GLU A 306 -5.21 -13.81 -29.74
C GLU A 306 -5.57 -15.19 -29.20
N GLY A 307 -6.69 -15.79 -29.67
CA GLY A 307 -7.06 -17.14 -29.31
C GLY A 307 -8.01 -17.24 -28.10
N ALA A 308 -8.67 -16.16 -27.71
CA ALA A 308 -9.59 -16.17 -26.55
C ALA A 308 -10.82 -17.09 -26.72
N ILE A 309 -11.22 -17.41 -27.95
CA ILE A 309 -12.48 -18.14 -28.23
C ILE A 309 -12.48 -19.55 -27.62
N PRO A 310 -11.47 -20.42 -27.84
CA PRO A 310 -11.49 -21.77 -27.29
C PRO A 310 -11.58 -21.82 -25.75
N PRO A 311 -10.75 -21.11 -24.97
CA PRO A 311 -10.84 -21.15 -23.52
C PRO A 311 -12.14 -20.53 -22.99
N LEU A 312 -12.71 -19.51 -23.63
CA LEU A 312 -14.01 -18.95 -23.27
C LEU A 312 -15.17 -19.94 -23.53
N VAL A 313 -15.14 -20.69 -24.63
CA VAL A 313 -16.10 -21.75 -24.92
C VAL A 313 -16.00 -22.87 -23.88
N ALA A 314 -14.78 -23.31 -23.54
CA ALA A 314 -14.57 -24.33 -22.51
C ALA A 314 -15.17 -23.91 -21.16
N LEU A 315 -14.93 -22.65 -20.73
CA LEU A 315 -15.49 -22.10 -19.49
C LEU A 315 -17.03 -21.90 -19.54
N SER A 316 -17.64 -21.92 -20.72
CA SER A 316 -19.08 -21.78 -20.87
C SER A 316 -19.86 -23.10 -20.71
N GLN A 317 -19.17 -24.24 -20.65
CA GLN A 317 -19.80 -25.56 -20.58
C GLN A 317 -20.39 -25.90 -19.20
N PRO A 318 -21.28 -26.91 -19.06
CA PRO A 318 -21.98 -27.23 -17.83
C PRO A 318 -21.13 -27.52 -16.61
N ASN A 319 -19.88 -27.96 -16.80
CA ASN A 319 -18.92 -28.27 -15.72
C ASN A 319 -18.07 -27.08 -15.29
N ALA A 320 -18.24 -25.90 -15.90
CA ALA A 320 -17.56 -24.68 -15.46
C ALA A 320 -18.15 -24.14 -14.15
N SER A 321 -17.32 -23.47 -13.34
CA SER A 321 -17.70 -22.93 -12.03
C SER A 321 -19.01 -22.13 -12.07
N PRO A 322 -19.93 -22.31 -11.09
CA PRO A 322 -21.22 -21.61 -11.03
C PRO A 322 -21.12 -20.08 -11.09
N LYS A 323 -20.06 -19.50 -10.50
CA LYS A 323 -19.82 -18.03 -10.49
C LYS A 323 -19.60 -17.45 -11.89
N LEU A 324 -18.95 -18.20 -12.79
CA LEU A 324 -18.68 -17.77 -14.16
C LEU A 324 -19.92 -17.83 -15.07
N LYS A 325 -20.89 -18.72 -14.76
CA LYS A 325 -22.13 -18.85 -15.53
C LYS A 325 -23.07 -17.66 -15.35
N THR A 326 -23.20 -17.16 -14.14
CA THR A 326 -24.18 -16.12 -13.79
C THR A 326 -23.91 -14.79 -14.50
N LYS A 327 -22.63 -14.45 -14.73
CA LYS A 327 -22.25 -13.19 -15.39
C LYS A 327 -22.44 -13.20 -16.92
N LYS A 328 -22.52 -14.36 -17.54
CA LYS A 328 -22.73 -14.50 -19.00
C LYS A 328 -24.12 -14.08 -19.43
N TYR A 329 -25.15 -14.26 -18.59
CA TYR A 329 -26.57 -13.97 -18.93
C TYR A 329 -26.94 -12.49 -18.83
N THR A 330 -26.13 -11.66 -18.15
CA THR A 330 -26.43 -10.24 -17.93
C THR A 330 -26.02 -9.37 -19.13
N TYR A 331 -25.11 -9.81 -19.97
CA TYR A 331 -24.60 -9.07 -21.14
C TYR A 331 -25.18 -9.53 -22.50
N GLY A 332 -26.01 -10.59 -22.50
CA GLY A 332 -26.62 -11.14 -23.71
C GLY A 332 -27.97 -10.54 -24.11
N ARG A 333 -28.38 -9.40 -23.54
CA ARG A 333 -29.66 -8.73 -23.83
C ARG A 333 -29.48 -7.28 -24.28
N TYR A 334 -28.70 -7.09 -25.28
CA TYR A 334 -28.78 -5.88 -26.12
C TYR A 334 -28.61 -6.35 -27.58
N ASP A 335 -29.73 -6.73 -28.18
CA ASP A 335 -29.98 -6.62 -29.61
C ASP A 335 -30.42 -5.21 -29.93
#